data_f2c354264b8cc8b6bc28691a2e05d8b1
#
_entry.id   f2c354264b8cc8b6bc28691a2e05d8b1
#
_cell.length_a   1.000
_cell.length_b   1.000
_cell.length_c   1.000
_cell.angle_alpha   90.00
_cell.angle_beta   90.00
_cell.angle_gamma   90.00
#
_symmetry.space_group_name_H-M   'P 1'
#
loop_
_entity.id
_entity.type
_entity.pdbx_description
1 polymer ?
#
loop_
_entity_poly.entity_id
_entity_poly.type
_entity_poly.pdbx_seq_one_letter_code
_entity_poly.pdbx_strand_id
1 'polypeptide(L)'
;CYICDEFSAHYDRYLRTFFEMYDKDLEFAERVRNSKCFCLPHFSDLLDYAGRCIPENKQQEFANAFIPLMKEQLTKLYGDVSWLIEKFDYQNRDADWKDSKDALQRAMQKLKGGYPADPEYRAKK
;
A
#
# COMPACT_ATOMS: atom_id res chain seq x y z
N CYS A 1 -11.16 21.37 -13.23
CA CYS A 1 -11.63 22.03 -12.00
C CYS A 1 -10.43 22.54 -11.20
N TYR A 2 -10.42 23.83 -10.83
CA TYR A 2 -9.30 24.48 -10.11
C TYR A 2 -8.84 23.66 -8.87
N ILE A 3 -9.78 23.18 -8.06
CA ILE A 3 -9.45 22.37 -6.87
C ILE A 3 -8.78 21.06 -7.27
N CYS A 4 -9.28 20.37 -8.29
CA CYS A 4 -8.65 19.13 -8.78
C CYS A 4 -7.24 19.38 -9.33
N ASP A 5 -7.03 20.49 -10.03
CA ASP A 5 -5.73 20.86 -10.57
C ASP A 5 -4.72 21.19 -9.47
N GLU A 6 -5.14 21.90 -8.42
CA GLU A 6 -4.33 22.16 -7.24
C GLU A 6 -3.99 20.85 -6.47
N PHE A 7 -4.95 19.97 -6.27
CA PHE A 7 -4.69 18.66 -5.66
C PHE A 7 -3.68 17.84 -6.46
N SER A 8 -3.83 17.79 -7.77
CA SER A 8 -2.89 17.07 -8.63
C SER A 8 -1.49 17.65 -8.57
N ALA A 9 -1.36 18.98 -8.58
CA ALA A 9 -0.06 19.65 -8.47
C ALA A 9 0.62 19.38 -7.13
N HIS A 10 -0.13 19.38 -6.03
CA HIS A 10 0.40 19.03 -4.70
C HIS A 10 0.80 17.57 -4.62
N TYR A 11 -0.01 16.68 -5.18
CA TYR A 11 0.25 15.24 -5.19
C TYR A 11 1.53 14.90 -5.97
N ASP A 12 1.74 15.50 -7.14
CA ASP A 12 2.99 15.33 -7.91
C ASP A 12 4.22 15.79 -7.12
N ARG A 13 4.11 16.83 -6.28
CA ARG A 13 5.19 17.24 -5.38
C ARG A 13 5.49 16.19 -4.31
N TYR A 14 4.47 15.54 -3.76
CA TYR A 14 4.66 14.44 -2.80
C TYR A 14 5.35 13.24 -3.44
N LEU A 15 4.93 12.85 -4.64
CA LEU A 15 5.57 11.76 -5.38
C LEU A 15 7.04 12.07 -5.66
N ARG A 16 7.34 13.29 -6.10
CA ARG A 16 8.72 13.73 -6.31
C ARG A 16 9.55 13.68 -5.03
N THR A 17 9.02 14.23 -3.95
CA THR A 17 9.69 14.22 -2.64
C THR A 17 9.95 12.80 -2.15
N PHE A 18 9.00 11.89 -2.34
CA PHE A 18 9.17 10.47 -2.02
C PHE A 18 10.40 9.89 -2.72
N PHE A 19 10.52 10.06 -4.03
CA PHE A 19 11.66 9.52 -4.79
C PHE A 19 12.99 10.21 -4.44
N GLU A 20 12.98 11.51 -4.19
CA GLU A 20 14.17 12.23 -3.72
C GLU A 20 14.65 11.72 -2.37
N MET A 21 13.75 11.49 -1.42
CA MET A 21 14.09 10.92 -0.12
C MET A 21 14.55 9.47 -0.27
N TYR A 22 13.88 8.66 -1.09
CA TYR A 22 14.25 7.27 -1.34
C TYR A 22 15.67 7.14 -1.92
N ASP A 23 16.08 8.09 -2.76
CA ASP A 23 17.41 8.12 -3.39
C ASP A 23 18.52 8.63 -2.44
N LYS A 24 18.21 9.59 -1.58
CA LYS A 24 19.20 10.31 -0.77
C LYS A 24 19.26 9.87 0.68
N ASP A 25 18.19 9.34 1.23
CA ASP A 25 18.07 8.97 2.64
C ASP A 25 17.97 7.45 2.78
N LEU A 26 19.09 6.84 3.18
CA LEU A 26 19.18 5.38 3.35
C LEU A 26 18.23 4.87 4.44
N GLU A 27 18.04 5.63 5.53
CA GLU A 27 17.13 5.24 6.61
C GLU A 27 15.68 5.24 6.12
N PHE A 28 15.31 6.27 5.36
CA PHE A 28 13.99 6.32 4.73
C PHE A 28 13.78 5.16 3.75
N ALA A 29 14.75 4.88 2.90
CA ALA A 29 14.70 3.78 1.94
C ALA A 29 14.53 2.42 2.64
N GLU A 30 15.25 2.18 3.74
CA GLU A 30 15.10 0.97 4.55
C GLU A 30 13.72 0.86 5.21
N ARG A 31 13.21 1.95 5.77
CA ARG A 31 11.85 1.97 6.36
C ARG A 31 10.79 1.63 5.33
N VAL A 32 10.92 2.17 4.12
CA VAL A 32 9.97 1.89 3.03
C VAL A 32 10.05 0.43 2.59
N ARG A 33 11.25 -0.13 2.44
CA ARG A 33 11.45 -1.55 2.08
C ARG A 33 10.93 -2.51 3.14
N ASN A 34 11.01 -2.14 4.41
CA ASN A 34 10.54 -2.94 5.54
C ASN A 34 9.06 -2.69 5.88
N SER A 35 8.40 -1.81 5.16
CA SER A 35 6.97 -1.53 5.33
C SER A 35 6.10 -2.65 4.75
N LYS A 36 4.80 -2.58 5.04
CA LYS A 36 3.79 -3.45 4.40
C LYS A 36 3.50 -3.06 2.95
N CYS A 37 4.41 -2.30 2.31
CA CYS A 37 4.22 -1.73 1.00
C CYS A 37 3.04 -0.73 0.94
N PHE A 38 2.59 -0.40 -0.24
CA PHE A 38 1.57 0.62 -0.47
C PHE A 38 0.19 -0.01 -0.70
N CYS A 39 -0.87 0.79 -0.63
CA CYS A 39 -2.13 0.40 -1.26
C CYS A 39 -1.98 0.38 -2.78
N LEU A 40 -2.81 -0.38 -3.48
CA LEU A 40 -2.70 -0.53 -4.94
C LEU A 40 -2.82 0.79 -5.70
N PRO A 41 -3.74 1.72 -5.37
CA PRO A 41 -3.81 3.02 -6.06
C PRO A 41 -2.51 3.81 -5.95
N HIS A 42 -1.95 3.98 -4.75
CA HIS A 42 -0.70 4.71 -4.56
C HIS A 42 0.50 4.00 -5.18
N PHE A 43 0.51 2.67 -5.19
CA PHE A 43 1.55 1.91 -5.86
C PHE A 43 1.53 2.11 -7.37
N SER A 44 0.34 2.13 -7.97
CA SER A 44 0.15 2.47 -9.38
C SER A 44 0.66 3.88 -9.69
N ASP A 45 0.29 4.87 -8.86
CA ASP A 45 0.72 6.25 -9.03
C ASP A 45 2.24 6.41 -8.91
N LEU A 46 2.88 5.69 -7.98
CA LEU A 46 4.35 5.68 -7.85
C LEU A 46 5.03 5.08 -9.08
N LEU A 47 4.51 3.99 -9.63
CA LEU A 47 5.03 3.39 -10.85
C LEU A 47 4.87 4.31 -12.07
N ASP A 48 3.71 4.95 -12.20
CA ASP A 48 3.45 5.91 -13.29
C ASP A 48 4.36 7.13 -13.19
N TYR A 49 4.55 7.67 -11.99
CA TYR A 49 5.48 8.78 -11.78
C TYR A 49 6.92 8.38 -12.09
N ALA A 50 7.35 7.22 -11.61
CA ALA A 50 8.67 6.69 -11.93
C ALA A 50 8.88 6.56 -13.44
N GLY A 51 7.90 6.01 -14.17
CA GLY A 51 7.95 5.86 -15.61
C GLY A 51 8.08 7.17 -16.40
N ARG A 52 7.58 8.29 -15.85
CA ARG A 52 7.61 9.60 -16.50
C ARG A 52 8.80 10.48 -16.10
N CYS A 53 9.22 10.40 -14.84
CA CYS A 53 10.06 11.43 -14.22
C CYS A 53 11.40 10.90 -13.69
N ILE A 54 11.60 9.60 -13.64
CA ILE A 54 12.79 8.97 -13.05
C ILE A 54 13.63 8.31 -14.16
N PRO A 55 14.98 8.34 -14.10
CA PRO A 55 15.83 7.63 -15.05
C PRO A 55 15.55 6.13 -15.09
N GLU A 56 15.64 5.52 -16.26
CA GLU A 56 15.25 4.13 -16.52
C GLU A 56 15.93 3.11 -15.57
N ASN A 57 17.22 3.31 -15.28
CA ASN A 57 17.96 2.46 -14.33
C ASN A 57 17.36 2.48 -12.93
N LYS A 58 16.93 3.66 -12.45
CA LYS A 58 16.27 3.82 -11.14
C LYS A 58 14.82 3.33 -11.14
N GLN A 59 14.12 3.47 -12.26
CA GLN A 59 12.79 2.86 -12.43
C GLN A 59 12.87 1.34 -12.26
N GLN A 60 13.84 0.72 -12.93
CA GLN A 60 14.06 -0.72 -12.85
C GLN A 60 14.44 -1.17 -11.43
N GLU A 61 15.31 -0.41 -10.76
CA GLU A 61 15.69 -0.67 -9.37
C GLU A 61 14.47 -0.63 -8.44
N PHE A 62 13.64 0.41 -8.56
CA PHE A 62 12.42 0.56 -7.78
C PHE A 62 11.43 -0.58 -8.05
N ALA A 63 11.17 -0.89 -9.31
CA ALA A 63 10.27 -1.98 -9.70
C ALA A 63 10.77 -3.34 -9.18
N ASN A 64 12.05 -3.63 -9.32
CA ASN A 64 12.66 -4.88 -8.84
C ASN A 64 12.61 -5.02 -7.30
N ALA A 65 12.64 -3.91 -6.57
CA ALA A 65 12.52 -3.93 -5.11
C ALA A 65 11.07 -4.09 -4.65
N PHE A 66 10.11 -3.39 -5.27
CA PHE A 66 8.76 -3.26 -4.75
C PHE A 66 7.71 -4.17 -5.38
N ILE A 67 7.88 -4.61 -6.62
CA ILE A 67 6.94 -5.56 -7.23
C ILE A 67 6.93 -6.90 -6.49
N PRO A 68 8.09 -7.53 -6.18
CA PRO A 68 8.11 -8.75 -5.37
C PRO A 68 7.53 -8.53 -3.96
N LEU A 69 7.84 -7.41 -3.32
CA LEU A 69 7.32 -7.08 -2.00
C LEU A 69 5.79 -6.92 -2.01
N MET A 70 5.24 -6.22 -3.01
CA MET A 70 3.80 -6.10 -3.17
C MET A 70 3.13 -7.46 -3.40
N LYS A 71 3.74 -8.30 -4.23
CA LYS A 71 3.25 -9.66 -4.49
C LYS A 71 3.23 -10.51 -3.22
N GLU A 72 4.27 -10.45 -2.41
CA GLU A 72 4.35 -11.14 -1.12
C GLU A 72 3.23 -10.69 -0.17
N GLN A 73 3.05 -9.38 -0.03
CA GLN A 73 2.01 -8.80 0.83
C GLN A 73 0.60 -9.17 0.37
N LEU A 74 0.35 -9.18 -0.94
CA LEU A 74 -0.94 -9.61 -1.50
C LEU A 74 -1.17 -11.10 -1.31
N THR A 75 -0.15 -11.94 -1.48
CA THR A 75 -0.24 -13.39 -1.27
C THR A 75 -0.57 -13.71 0.18
N LYS A 76 0.10 -13.06 1.14
CA LYS A 76 -0.21 -13.20 2.56
C LYS A 76 -1.64 -12.79 2.88
N LEU A 77 -2.06 -11.64 2.38
CA LEU A 77 -3.41 -11.13 2.59
C LEU A 77 -4.48 -12.05 1.98
N TYR A 78 -4.22 -12.60 0.82
CA TYR A 78 -5.09 -13.61 0.19
C TYR A 78 -5.26 -14.84 1.09
N GLY A 79 -4.19 -15.34 1.68
CA GLY A 79 -4.24 -16.46 2.64
C GLY A 79 -5.05 -16.12 3.88
N ASP A 80 -4.88 -14.93 4.44
CA ASP A 80 -5.62 -14.46 5.63
C ASP A 80 -7.13 -14.33 5.33
N VAL A 81 -7.50 -13.77 4.17
CA VAL A 81 -8.91 -13.66 3.74
C VAL A 81 -9.51 -15.03 3.47
N SER A 82 -8.76 -15.92 2.82
CA SER A 82 -9.22 -17.29 2.57
C SER A 82 -9.50 -18.02 3.88
N TRP A 83 -8.60 -17.90 4.87
CA TRP A 83 -8.80 -18.48 6.19
C TRP A 83 -9.99 -17.86 6.92
N LEU A 84 -10.22 -16.56 6.79
CA LEU A 84 -11.41 -15.90 7.33
C LEU A 84 -12.69 -16.53 6.78
N ILE A 85 -12.75 -16.80 5.48
CA ILE A 85 -13.90 -17.45 4.83
C ILE A 85 -14.08 -18.87 5.35
N GLU A 86 -13.01 -19.66 5.41
CA GLU A 86 -13.04 -21.04 5.92
C GLU A 86 -13.45 -21.12 7.37
N LYS A 87 -13.21 -20.07 8.17
CA LYS A 87 -13.60 -19.99 9.59
C LYS A 87 -15.13 -19.98 9.79
N PHE A 88 -15.90 -19.62 8.77
CA PHE A 88 -17.36 -19.71 8.82
C PHE A 88 -17.91 -21.12 8.59
N ASP A 89 -17.05 -22.06 8.18
CA ASP A 89 -17.43 -23.48 8.16
C ASP A 89 -17.49 -24.02 9.61
N TYR A 90 -18.55 -24.80 9.90
CA TYR A 90 -18.76 -25.37 11.22
C TYR A 90 -17.59 -26.28 11.66
N GLN A 91 -16.90 -26.90 10.71
CA GLN A 91 -15.75 -27.76 10.99
C GLN A 91 -14.55 -27.00 11.56
N ASN A 92 -14.43 -25.72 11.23
CA ASN A 92 -13.33 -24.86 11.64
C ASN A 92 -13.69 -23.94 12.83
N ARG A 93 -14.86 -24.15 13.46
CA ARG A 93 -15.38 -23.26 14.51
C ARG A 93 -14.40 -23.04 15.65
N ASP A 94 -13.76 -24.12 16.12
CA ASP A 94 -12.86 -24.10 17.26
C ASP A 94 -11.38 -23.91 16.88
N ALA A 95 -11.07 -23.80 15.57
CA ALA A 95 -9.72 -23.55 15.09
C ALA A 95 -9.25 -22.13 15.44
N ASP A 96 -7.94 -21.92 15.55
CA ASP A 96 -7.37 -20.60 15.79
C ASP A 96 -7.65 -19.64 14.63
N TRP A 97 -7.94 -18.40 14.96
CA TRP A 97 -8.19 -17.34 13.95
C TRP A 97 -6.95 -16.93 13.19
N LYS A 98 -5.76 -17.17 13.73
CA LYS A 98 -4.50 -16.66 13.17
C LYS A 98 -4.60 -15.14 12.91
N ASP A 99 -4.09 -14.66 11.78
CA ASP A 99 -4.12 -13.26 11.37
C ASP A 99 -5.36 -12.88 10.56
N SER A 100 -6.44 -13.67 10.62
CA SER A 100 -7.61 -13.47 9.76
C SER A 100 -8.68 -12.53 10.28
N LYS A 101 -8.65 -12.18 11.58
CA LYS A 101 -9.72 -11.38 12.20
C LYS A 101 -9.97 -10.03 11.54
N ASP A 102 -8.91 -9.38 11.11
CA ASP A 102 -8.91 -8.06 10.46
C ASP A 102 -8.57 -8.15 8.96
N ALA A 103 -8.58 -9.36 8.39
CA ALA A 103 -8.16 -9.58 7.01
C ALA A 103 -9.03 -8.82 6.00
N LEU A 104 -10.34 -8.73 6.23
CA LEU A 104 -11.26 -8.01 5.36
C LEU A 104 -10.94 -6.52 5.33
N GLN A 105 -10.74 -5.91 6.49
CA GLN A 105 -10.41 -4.49 6.60
C GLN A 105 -9.06 -4.19 5.94
N ARG A 106 -8.05 -5.02 6.19
CA ARG A 106 -6.75 -4.90 5.53
C ARG A 106 -6.84 -5.06 4.01
N ALA A 107 -7.68 -5.96 3.53
CA ALA A 107 -7.93 -6.15 2.10
C ALA A 107 -8.55 -4.91 1.47
N MET A 108 -9.57 -4.32 2.10
CA MET A 108 -10.20 -3.10 1.62
C MET A 108 -9.22 -1.92 1.61
N GLN A 109 -8.42 -1.76 2.66
CA GLN A 109 -7.36 -0.75 2.73
C GLN A 109 -6.31 -0.95 1.63
N LYS A 110 -5.88 -2.18 1.39
CA LYS A 110 -4.90 -2.49 0.33
C LYS A 110 -5.45 -2.17 -1.06
N LEU A 111 -6.71 -2.45 -1.31
CA LEU A 111 -7.35 -2.26 -2.61
C LEU A 111 -7.70 -0.80 -2.90
N LYS A 112 -8.14 -0.04 -1.89
CA LYS A 112 -8.70 1.30 -2.06
C LYS A 112 -7.92 2.43 -1.38
N GLY A 113 -6.97 2.11 -0.52
CA GLY A 113 -6.18 3.10 0.23
C GLY A 113 -6.87 3.68 1.46
N GLY A 114 -8.16 3.48 1.66
CA GLY A 114 -8.91 3.87 2.83
C GLY A 114 -9.18 2.69 3.76
N TYR A 115 -9.37 2.96 5.04
CA TYR A 115 -9.81 1.97 6.01
C TYR A 115 -11.29 2.19 6.31
N PRO A 116 -12.20 1.28 5.91
CA PRO A 116 -13.63 1.51 5.97
C PRO A 116 -14.18 1.69 7.40
N ALA A 117 -13.45 1.13 8.37
CA ALA A 117 -13.80 1.24 9.79
C ALA A 117 -13.11 2.43 10.49
N ASP A 118 -12.26 3.18 9.79
CA ASP A 118 -11.70 4.39 10.36
C ASP A 118 -12.85 5.38 10.60
N PRO A 119 -12.96 5.93 11.82
CA PRO A 119 -13.92 6.99 12.04
C PRO A 119 -13.63 8.15 11.09
N GLU A 120 -14.67 8.80 10.59
CA GLU A 120 -14.52 10.02 9.81
C GLU A 120 -13.49 10.93 10.46
N TYR A 121 -12.60 11.51 9.65
CA TYR A 121 -11.56 12.40 10.14
C TYR A 121 -12.19 13.48 11.03
N ARG A 122 -12.03 13.34 12.32
CA ARG A 122 -12.36 14.36 13.27
C ARG A 122 -11.12 15.24 13.41
N ALA A 123 -11.16 16.43 12.81
CA ALA A 123 -10.15 17.43 13.11
C ALA A 123 -10.03 17.52 14.63
N LYS A 124 -8.84 17.26 15.16
CA LYS A 124 -8.57 17.48 16.58
C LYS A 124 -8.86 18.94 16.87
N LYS A 125 -9.87 19.17 17.67
CA LYS A 125 -10.18 20.50 18.14
C LYS A 125 -9.03 21.04 18.98
#